data_6c5bd460af72411cfe7067545dabcfb2
#
_entry.id   6c5bd460af72411cfe7067545dabcfb2
#
_cell.length_a   1.000
_cell.length_b   1.000
_cell.length_c   1.000
_cell.angle_alpha   90.00
_cell.angle_beta   90.00
_cell.angle_gamma   90.00
#
_symmetry.space_group_name_H-M   'P 1'
#
loop_
_entity.id
_entity.type
_entity.pdbx_description
1 polymer ?
#
loop_
_entity_poly.entity_id
_entity_poly.type
_entity_poly.pdbx_seq_one_letter_code
_entity_poly.pdbx_strand_id
1 'polypeptide(L)'
;MEVKRIKWAIIFLLSVFVIGIGGYMVIEGWNFFDSLYMVVITLATVGFGEIHPLTFHGRIFTIVLILVWAGIGFYALSSIIQPIIEGGIRKVLGRKKLEKEIRNLKDHYIVCGFGRMGSYISQELRNASVSYIIIEKDEHLREKLERENYLYLYGNASEDEVLIEAGVKRARGLVAVVASDADNVYITLTARQLNPNLFILARSTNESSERKLQQAGANKVISPYQMGAVRMVQAILRPAVLDFIEIAFHGKSMELQCEEFLVKPNSSLVGSSLQEAEIRKNLGVIIVAIKETSGKMVFNPSRDVRINAGDTLITLGEKKDLVRLEKILQT
;
A
#
# COMPACT_ATOMS: atom_id res chain seq x y z
N MET A 1 -16.03 -1.19 -23.37
CA MET A 1 -17.09 -1.98 -24.06
C MET A 1 -18.47 -1.81 -23.43
N GLU A 2 -18.58 -1.70 -22.12
CA GLU A 2 -19.86 -1.66 -21.37
C GLU A 2 -20.75 -0.43 -21.66
N VAL A 3 -20.18 0.76 -21.76
CA VAL A 3 -20.93 1.99 -22.05
C VAL A 3 -21.64 1.93 -23.42
N LYS A 4 -21.06 1.23 -24.39
CA LYS A 4 -21.71 1.03 -25.68
C LYS A 4 -22.93 0.10 -25.57
N ARG A 5 -22.86 -0.96 -24.74
CA ARG A 5 -23.98 -1.90 -24.53
C ARG A 5 -25.17 -1.21 -23.86
N ILE A 6 -24.93 -0.39 -22.85
CA ILE A 6 -25.97 0.39 -22.17
C ILE A 6 -26.64 1.38 -23.13
N LYS A 7 -25.85 2.07 -23.96
CA LYS A 7 -26.42 2.99 -24.98
C LYS A 7 -27.34 2.27 -25.96
N TRP A 8 -26.92 1.10 -26.44
CA TRP A 8 -27.77 0.31 -27.35
C TRP A 8 -29.02 -0.23 -26.68
N ALA A 9 -28.96 -0.66 -25.42
CA ALA A 9 -30.16 -1.06 -24.67
C ALA A 9 -31.16 0.07 -24.51
N ILE A 10 -30.72 1.30 -24.21
CA ILE A 10 -31.57 2.48 -24.12
C ILE A 10 -32.21 2.82 -25.49
N ILE A 11 -31.44 2.77 -26.58
CA ILE A 11 -31.95 3.03 -27.92
C ILE A 11 -33.02 2.00 -28.30
N PHE A 12 -32.78 0.71 -28.00
CA PHE A 12 -33.76 -0.35 -28.24
C PHE A 12 -35.05 -0.16 -27.41
N LEU A 13 -34.94 0.19 -26.14
CA LEU A 13 -36.07 0.52 -25.26
C LEU A 13 -36.90 1.63 -25.83
N LEU A 14 -36.28 2.74 -26.25
CA LEU A 14 -36.97 3.87 -26.87
C LEU A 14 -37.61 3.50 -28.21
N SER A 15 -36.97 2.67 -29.02
CA SER A 15 -37.51 2.23 -30.31
C SER A 15 -38.79 1.40 -30.15
N VAL A 16 -38.83 0.49 -29.16
CA VAL A 16 -40.06 -0.29 -28.87
C VAL A 16 -41.19 0.61 -28.42
N PHE A 17 -40.88 1.63 -27.63
CA PHE A 17 -41.88 2.63 -27.20
C PHE A 17 -42.49 3.38 -28.40
N VAL A 18 -41.66 3.87 -29.33
CA VAL A 18 -42.08 4.60 -30.54
C VAL A 18 -42.84 3.66 -31.47
N ILE A 19 -42.37 2.44 -31.69
CA ILE A 19 -43.02 1.42 -32.51
C ILE A 19 -44.40 1.04 -31.91
N GLY A 20 -44.47 0.90 -30.58
CA GLY A 20 -45.72 0.60 -29.89
C GLY A 20 -46.78 1.67 -30.10
N ILE A 21 -46.42 2.95 -29.91
CA ILE A 21 -47.36 4.09 -30.15
C ILE A 21 -47.79 4.12 -31.62
N GLY A 22 -46.83 4.10 -32.55
CA GLY A 22 -47.13 4.14 -33.98
C GLY A 22 -47.96 2.94 -34.44
N GLY A 23 -47.71 1.74 -33.89
CA GLY A 23 -48.48 0.54 -34.16
C GLY A 23 -49.97 0.66 -33.80
N TYR A 24 -50.29 1.12 -32.60
CA TYR A 24 -51.67 1.34 -32.19
C TYR A 24 -52.36 2.44 -33.01
N MET A 25 -51.65 3.52 -33.33
CA MET A 25 -52.21 4.59 -34.20
C MET A 25 -52.53 4.06 -35.60
N VAL A 26 -51.70 3.20 -36.17
CA VAL A 26 -51.88 2.70 -37.54
C VAL A 26 -52.88 1.52 -37.60
N ILE A 27 -52.77 0.57 -36.65
CA ILE A 27 -53.55 -0.67 -36.68
C ILE A 27 -54.95 -0.45 -36.14
N GLU A 28 -55.08 0.32 -35.05
CA GLU A 28 -56.36 0.55 -34.37
C GLU A 28 -56.99 1.90 -34.68
N GLY A 29 -56.25 2.82 -35.37
CA GLY A 29 -56.72 4.15 -35.69
C GLY A 29 -56.86 5.06 -34.47
N TRP A 30 -56.20 4.74 -33.35
CA TRP A 30 -56.31 5.49 -32.11
C TRP A 30 -55.54 6.82 -32.18
N ASN A 31 -55.97 7.77 -31.35
CA ASN A 31 -55.23 9.02 -31.21
C ASN A 31 -53.90 8.78 -30.46
N PHE A 32 -53.05 9.78 -30.51
CA PHE A 32 -51.70 9.69 -29.88
C PHE A 32 -51.76 9.41 -28.37
N PHE A 33 -52.69 10.04 -27.66
CA PHE A 33 -52.77 9.91 -26.20
C PHE A 33 -53.27 8.53 -25.77
N ASP A 34 -54.26 7.96 -26.44
CA ASP A 34 -54.75 6.61 -26.14
C ASP A 34 -53.68 5.56 -26.48
N SER A 35 -52.98 5.72 -27.60
CA SER A 35 -51.90 4.86 -28.01
C SER A 35 -50.72 4.94 -27.00
N LEU A 36 -50.36 6.13 -26.60
CA LEU A 36 -49.32 6.37 -25.59
C LEU A 36 -49.67 5.71 -24.24
N TYR A 37 -50.90 5.93 -23.77
CA TYR A 37 -51.38 5.39 -22.51
C TYR A 37 -51.37 3.85 -22.53
N MET A 38 -51.87 3.24 -23.62
CA MET A 38 -51.86 1.79 -23.79
C MET A 38 -50.45 1.21 -23.79
N VAL A 39 -49.49 1.84 -24.48
CA VAL A 39 -48.11 1.45 -24.48
C VAL A 39 -47.51 1.55 -23.08
N VAL A 40 -47.75 2.66 -22.38
CA VAL A 40 -47.24 2.86 -21.00
C VAL A 40 -47.74 1.78 -20.06
N ILE A 41 -49.05 1.52 -19.99
CA ILE A 41 -49.62 0.54 -19.06
C ILE A 41 -49.20 -0.90 -19.39
N THR A 42 -48.94 -1.20 -20.67
CA THR A 42 -48.52 -2.51 -21.16
C THR A 42 -47.02 -2.73 -20.83
N LEU A 43 -46.15 -1.78 -21.20
CA LEU A 43 -44.74 -1.90 -21.01
C LEU A 43 -44.31 -1.72 -19.54
N ALA A 44 -45.06 -0.89 -18.78
CA ALA A 44 -44.83 -0.77 -17.32
C ALA A 44 -45.40 -1.96 -16.53
N THR A 45 -46.01 -2.96 -17.21
CA THR A 45 -46.58 -4.18 -16.60
C THR A 45 -47.74 -3.89 -15.63
N VAL A 46 -48.43 -2.74 -15.80
CA VAL A 46 -49.55 -2.32 -14.94
C VAL A 46 -50.82 -3.08 -15.31
N GLY A 47 -51.16 -3.17 -16.62
CA GLY A 47 -52.20 -4.04 -17.16
C GLY A 47 -53.63 -3.72 -16.70
N PHE A 48 -54.01 -2.42 -16.62
CA PHE A 48 -55.37 -2.02 -16.22
C PHE A 48 -56.48 -2.53 -17.16
N GLY A 49 -56.12 -2.86 -18.40
CA GLY A 49 -57.07 -3.32 -19.41
C GLY A 49 -56.91 -2.58 -20.72
N GLU A 50 -57.76 -2.94 -21.69
CA GLU A 50 -57.80 -2.29 -23.00
C GLU A 50 -58.57 -0.94 -22.89
N ILE A 51 -58.02 0.14 -23.48
CA ILE A 51 -58.71 1.47 -23.50
C ILE A 51 -59.94 1.41 -24.38
N HIS A 52 -59.82 0.79 -25.55
CA HIS A 52 -60.86 0.44 -26.47
C HIS A 52 -60.73 -1.04 -26.86
N PRO A 53 -61.82 -1.71 -27.26
CA PRO A 53 -61.76 -3.09 -27.72
C PRO A 53 -60.80 -3.25 -28.89
N LEU A 54 -59.78 -4.08 -28.70
CA LEU A 54 -58.77 -4.36 -29.72
C LEU A 54 -59.34 -5.23 -30.85
N THR A 55 -58.99 -4.87 -32.07
CA THR A 55 -59.21 -5.75 -33.24
C THR A 55 -58.34 -7.01 -33.15
N PHE A 56 -58.63 -8.00 -34.02
CA PHE A 56 -57.81 -9.21 -34.08
C PHE A 56 -56.33 -8.87 -34.38
N HIS A 57 -56.09 -7.93 -35.29
CA HIS A 57 -54.70 -7.47 -35.61
C HIS A 57 -54.06 -6.72 -34.45
N GLY A 58 -54.82 -5.89 -33.74
CA GLY A 58 -54.29 -5.21 -32.55
C GLY A 58 -53.92 -6.14 -31.43
N ARG A 59 -54.66 -7.22 -31.20
CA ARG A 59 -54.31 -8.23 -30.21
C ARG A 59 -53.04 -8.97 -30.57
N ILE A 60 -52.84 -9.36 -31.85
CA ILE A 60 -51.57 -9.97 -32.29
C ILE A 60 -50.43 -8.99 -32.11
N PHE A 61 -50.61 -7.72 -32.49
CA PHE A 61 -49.59 -6.70 -32.31
C PHE A 61 -49.20 -6.54 -30.83
N THR A 62 -50.21 -6.46 -29.95
CA THR A 62 -49.95 -6.35 -28.50
C THR A 62 -49.18 -7.55 -27.95
N ILE A 63 -49.53 -8.78 -28.35
CA ILE A 63 -48.77 -9.99 -27.96
C ILE A 63 -47.32 -9.91 -28.39
N VAL A 64 -47.06 -9.53 -29.66
CA VAL A 64 -45.71 -9.38 -30.19
C VAL A 64 -44.95 -8.28 -29.43
N LEU A 65 -45.60 -7.15 -29.18
CA LEU A 65 -45.04 -6.03 -28.44
C LEU A 65 -44.60 -6.45 -27.02
N ILE A 66 -45.45 -7.21 -26.32
CA ILE A 66 -45.15 -7.73 -24.96
C ILE A 66 -43.98 -8.69 -25.01
N LEU A 67 -43.95 -9.63 -25.96
CA LEU A 67 -42.84 -10.62 -26.05
C LEU A 67 -41.49 -9.96 -26.37
N VAL A 68 -41.52 -8.99 -27.32
CA VAL A 68 -40.31 -8.23 -27.65
C VAL A 68 -39.83 -7.39 -26.45
N TRP A 69 -40.75 -6.69 -25.76
CA TRP A 69 -40.44 -5.92 -24.58
C TRP A 69 -39.86 -6.77 -23.46
N ALA A 70 -40.48 -7.94 -23.18
CA ALA A 70 -39.99 -8.86 -22.16
C ALA A 70 -38.54 -9.33 -22.46
N GLY A 71 -38.27 -9.72 -23.72
CA GLY A 71 -36.92 -10.10 -24.14
C GLY A 71 -35.89 -8.98 -23.97
N ILE A 72 -36.25 -7.75 -24.39
CA ILE A 72 -35.37 -6.58 -24.25
C ILE A 72 -35.22 -6.19 -22.78
N GLY A 73 -36.27 -6.26 -22.00
CA GLY A 73 -36.23 -5.98 -20.55
C GLY A 73 -35.33 -6.92 -19.79
N PHE A 74 -35.40 -8.21 -20.05
CA PHE A 74 -34.48 -9.21 -19.49
C PHE A 74 -33.03 -8.95 -19.89
N TYR A 75 -32.75 -8.61 -21.14
CA TYR A 75 -31.42 -8.26 -21.61
C TYR A 75 -30.89 -6.98 -20.94
N ALA A 76 -31.73 -5.93 -20.87
CA ALA A 76 -31.33 -4.68 -20.21
C ALA A 76 -31.07 -4.88 -18.71
N LEU A 77 -31.93 -5.62 -18.02
CA LEU A 77 -31.78 -5.94 -16.60
C LEU A 77 -30.50 -6.72 -16.33
N SER A 78 -30.20 -7.74 -17.11
CA SER A 78 -28.97 -8.51 -16.98
C SER A 78 -27.72 -7.65 -17.23
N SER A 79 -27.78 -6.75 -18.18
CA SER A 79 -26.69 -5.80 -18.50
C SER A 79 -26.41 -4.78 -17.39
N ILE A 80 -27.41 -4.46 -16.57
CA ILE A 80 -27.26 -3.55 -15.41
C ILE A 80 -26.80 -4.32 -14.17
N ILE A 81 -27.30 -5.55 -13.99
CA ILE A 81 -27.00 -6.34 -12.79
C ILE A 81 -25.56 -6.89 -12.83
N GLN A 82 -25.08 -7.31 -14.01
CA GLN A 82 -23.72 -7.85 -14.14
C GLN A 82 -22.61 -6.92 -13.59
N PRO A 83 -22.51 -5.62 -13.98
CA PRO A 83 -21.51 -4.70 -13.44
C PRO A 83 -21.65 -4.46 -11.93
N ILE A 84 -22.88 -4.57 -11.40
CA ILE A 84 -23.13 -4.40 -9.95
C ILE A 84 -22.60 -5.61 -9.18
N ILE A 85 -22.88 -6.83 -9.67
CA ILE A 85 -22.41 -8.08 -9.06
C ILE A 85 -20.88 -8.21 -9.16
N GLU A 86 -20.28 -7.83 -10.29
CA GLU A 86 -18.84 -7.84 -10.51
C GLU A 86 -18.08 -6.73 -9.76
N GLY A 87 -18.76 -5.94 -8.93
CA GLY A 87 -18.16 -4.90 -8.09
C GLY A 87 -17.66 -3.67 -8.87
N GLY A 88 -18.07 -3.47 -10.12
CA GLY A 88 -17.64 -2.36 -10.97
C GLY A 88 -17.82 -0.99 -10.34
N ILE A 89 -18.93 -0.77 -9.64
CA ILE A 89 -19.21 0.48 -8.91
C ILE A 89 -18.25 0.66 -7.73
N ARG A 90 -17.98 -0.41 -6.98
CA ARG A 90 -16.97 -0.38 -5.88
C ARG A 90 -15.56 -0.10 -6.40
N LYS A 91 -15.19 -0.65 -7.56
CA LYS A 91 -13.87 -0.40 -8.20
C LYS A 91 -13.70 1.07 -8.61
N VAL A 92 -14.73 1.69 -9.20
CA VAL A 92 -14.68 3.10 -9.63
C VAL A 92 -14.65 4.06 -8.44
N LEU A 93 -15.49 3.84 -7.43
CA LEU A 93 -15.52 4.67 -6.22
C LEU A 93 -14.26 4.45 -5.37
N GLY A 94 -13.79 3.21 -5.25
CA GLY A 94 -12.55 2.87 -4.57
C GLY A 94 -11.33 3.53 -5.21
N ARG A 95 -11.26 3.56 -6.54
CA ARG A 95 -10.16 4.19 -7.27
C ARG A 95 -10.07 5.70 -7.03
N LYS A 96 -11.21 6.42 -7.07
CA LYS A 96 -11.22 7.87 -6.76
C LYS A 96 -10.80 8.18 -5.32
N LYS A 97 -11.19 7.33 -4.36
CA LYS A 97 -10.76 7.45 -2.96
C LYS A 97 -9.25 7.22 -2.85
N LEU A 98 -8.73 6.16 -3.47
CA LEU A 98 -7.31 5.81 -3.52
C LEU A 98 -6.48 6.95 -4.12
N GLU A 99 -6.87 7.50 -5.27
CA GLU A 99 -6.20 8.63 -5.91
C GLU A 99 -6.17 9.88 -5.02
N LYS A 100 -7.24 10.14 -4.26
CA LYS A 100 -7.29 11.25 -3.30
C LYS A 100 -6.35 11.02 -2.12
N GLU A 101 -6.30 9.80 -1.58
CA GLU A 101 -5.39 9.42 -0.50
C GLU A 101 -3.94 9.56 -0.96
N ILE A 102 -3.58 9.07 -2.16
CA ILE A 102 -2.24 9.18 -2.74
C ILE A 102 -1.83 10.65 -2.88
N ARG A 103 -2.73 11.52 -3.38
CA ARG A 103 -2.44 12.96 -3.54
C ARG A 103 -2.16 13.66 -2.21
N ASN A 104 -2.75 13.19 -1.12
CA ASN A 104 -2.59 13.79 0.20
C ASN A 104 -1.36 13.28 0.96
N LEU A 105 -0.69 12.22 0.47
CA LEU A 105 0.52 11.69 1.09
C LEU A 105 1.64 12.74 1.08
N LYS A 106 2.30 12.89 2.23
CA LYS A 106 3.50 13.70 2.43
C LYS A 106 4.43 12.96 3.41
N ASP A 107 5.72 13.15 3.26
CA ASP A 107 6.75 12.53 4.13
C ASP A 107 6.60 11.01 4.25
N HIS A 108 6.20 10.36 3.16
CA HIS A 108 5.90 8.94 3.06
C HIS A 108 7.01 8.19 2.33
N TYR A 109 6.99 6.87 2.42
CA TYR A 109 7.87 6.00 1.66
C TYR A 109 7.16 5.43 0.42
N ILE A 110 7.92 5.24 -0.66
CA ILE A 110 7.46 4.59 -1.88
C ILE A 110 8.13 3.22 -1.96
N VAL A 111 7.35 2.13 -1.96
CA VAL A 111 7.86 0.76 -2.10
C VAL A 111 7.61 0.30 -3.53
N CYS A 112 8.67 0.17 -4.31
CA CYS A 112 8.61 -0.26 -5.70
C CYS A 112 8.75 -1.79 -5.79
N GLY A 113 7.62 -2.45 -6.08
CA GLY A 113 7.44 -3.90 -6.13
C GLY A 113 6.80 -4.50 -4.89
N PHE A 114 5.78 -5.36 -5.08
CA PHE A 114 5.08 -6.09 -4.01
C PHE A 114 5.32 -7.60 -4.08
N GLY A 115 6.50 -7.99 -4.56
CA GLY A 115 6.97 -9.37 -4.47
C GLY A 115 7.28 -9.78 -3.03
N ARG A 116 8.03 -10.88 -2.85
CA ARG A 116 8.40 -11.42 -1.52
C ARG A 116 9.00 -10.36 -0.59
N MET A 117 10.00 -9.60 -1.06
CA MET A 117 10.67 -8.59 -0.23
C MET A 117 9.76 -7.37 0.01
N GLY A 118 9.11 -6.86 -1.03
CA GLY A 118 8.24 -5.69 -0.91
C GLY A 118 7.05 -5.93 0.03
N SER A 119 6.47 -7.14 0.03
CA SER A 119 5.39 -7.48 0.96
C SER A 119 5.84 -7.48 2.42
N TYR A 120 7.02 -8.04 2.72
CA TYR A 120 7.60 -7.98 4.07
C TYR A 120 7.88 -6.54 4.51
N ILE A 121 8.53 -5.76 3.65
CA ILE A 121 8.83 -4.35 3.95
C ILE A 121 7.55 -3.56 4.20
N SER A 122 6.52 -3.74 3.36
CA SER A 122 5.24 -3.07 3.52
C SER A 122 4.53 -3.45 4.83
N GLN A 123 4.63 -4.71 5.23
CA GLN A 123 4.09 -5.18 6.51
C GLN A 123 4.82 -4.55 7.70
N GLU A 124 6.15 -4.49 7.68
CA GLU A 124 6.93 -3.87 8.75
C GLU A 124 6.72 -2.35 8.84
N LEU A 125 6.61 -1.66 7.69
CA LEU A 125 6.26 -0.23 7.68
C LEU A 125 4.86 0.01 8.26
N ARG A 126 3.91 -0.89 7.99
CA ARG A 126 2.56 -0.85 8.57
C ARG A 126 2.61 -1.06 10.09
N ASN A 127 3.36 -2.05 10.55
CA ASN A 127 3.53 -2.34 11.99
C ASN A 127 4.15 -1.15 12.73
N ALA A 128 5.07 -0.44 12.06
CA ALA A 128 5.70 0.76 12.59
C ALA A 128 4.85 2.04 12.43
N SER A 129 3.61 1.92 11.89
CA SER A 129 2.73 3.07 11.61
C SER A 129 3.36 4.15 10.73
N VAL A 130 4.25 3.76 9.84
CA VAL A 130 4.90 4.64 8.86
C VAL A 130 4.04 4.76 7.62
N SER A 131 3.83 5.98 7.11
CA SER A 131 3.08 6.22 5.88
C SER A 131 3.85 5.74 4.65
N TYR A 132 3.21 4.96 3.79
CA TYR A 132 3.83 4.47 2.55
C TYR A 132 2.80 4.19 1.45
N ILE A 133 3.29 4.08 0.23
CA ILE A 133 2.55 3.65 -0.97
C ILE A 133 3.34 2.57 -1.69
N ILE A 134 2.65 1.60 -2.27
CA ILE A 134 3.23 0.52 -3.06
C ILE A 134 3.03 0.83 -4.54
N ILE A 135 4.06 0.64 -5.36
CA ILE A 135 3.94 0.62 -6.82
C ILE A 135 4.14 -0.82 -7.28
N GLU A 136 3.14 -1.38 -7.99
CA GLU A 136 3.20 -2.75 -8.49
C GLU A 136 2.64 -2.83 -9.92
N LYS A 137 3.32 -3.55 -10.80
CA LYS A 137 2.91 -3.74 -12.20
C LYS A 137 2.21 -5.06 -12.49
N ASP A 138 2.28 -6.03 -11.58
CA ASP A 138 1.64 -7.34 -11.74
C ASP A 138 0.16 -7.26 -11.35
N GLU A 139 -0.72 -7.44 -12.34
CA GLU A 139 -2.16 -7.40 -12.13
C GLU A 139 -2.66 -8.52 -11.21
N HIS A 140 -1.98 -9.66 -11.16
CA HIS A 140 -2.35 -10.78 -10.27
C HIS A 140 -2.19 -10.43 -8.78
N LEU A 141 -1.32 -9.48 -8.44
CA LEU A 141 -1.13 -9.02 -7.05
C LEU A 141 -2.16 -7.96 -6.63
N ARG A 142 -2.90 -7.40 -7.58
CA ARG A 142 -3.88 -6.34 -7.33
C ARG A 142 -4.97 -6.76 -6.36
N GLU A 143 -5.57 -7.94 -6.56
CA GLU A 143 -6.62 -8.44 -5.67
C GLU A 143 -6.12 -8.62 -4.23
N LYS A 144 -4.86 -9.02 -4.06
CA LYS A 144 -4.23 -9.14 -2.75
C LYS A 144 -4.06 -7.77 -2.09
N LEU A 145 -3.56 -6.77 -2.84
CA LEU A 145 -3.39 -5.40 -2.36
C LEU A 145 -4.72 -4.78 -1.93
N GLU A 146 -5.78 -4.97 -2.73
CA GLU A 146 -7.14 -4.50 -2.43
C GLU A 146 -7.73 -5.19 -1.20
N ARG A 147 -7.64 -6.52 -1.12
CA ARG A 147 -8.17 -7.31 0.00
C ARG A 147 -7.50 -6.98 1.33
N GLU A 148 -6.20 -6.73 1.31
CA GLU A 148 -5.42 -6.40 2.49
C GLU A 148 -5.41 -4.90 2.80
N ASN A 149 -6.19 -4.08 2.05
CA ASN A 149 -6.29 -2.62 2.21
C ASN A 149 -4.94 -1.90 2.17
N TYR A 150 -4.07 -2.26 1.22
CA TYR A 150 -2.86 -1.51 0.97
C TYR A 150 -3.14 -0.26 0.14
N LEU A 151 -2.44 0.83 0.43
CA LEU A 151 -2.39 1.99 -0.45
C LEU A 151 -1.41 1.66 -1.59
N TYR A 152 -1.89 1.59 -2.82
CA TYR A 152 -1.06 1.17 -3.94
C TYR A 152 -1.37 1.96 -5.21
N LEU A 153 -0.38 2.02 -6.11
CA LEU A 153 -0.49 2.51 -7.47
C LEU A 153 -0.14 1.37 -8.42
N TYR A 154 -1.03 1.09 -9.36
CA TYR A 154 -0.77 0.11 -10.41
C TYR A 154 0.02 0.76 -11.53
N GLY A 155 1.22 0.28 -11.77
CA GLY A 155 2.09 0.81 -12.83
C GLY A 155 3.52 0.30 -12.73
N ASN A 156 4.32 0.67 -13.71
CA ASN A 156 5.73 0.36 -13.73
C ASN A 156 6.52 1.48 -13.01
N ALA A 157 7.17 1.14 -11.91
CA ALA A 157 7.96 2.09 -11.12
C ALA A 157 9.17 2.69 -11.88
N SER A 158 9.50 2.16 -13.06
CA SER A 158 10.54 2.74 -13.92
C SER A 158 10.06 3.96 -14.71
N GLU A 159 8.74 4.23 -14.74
CA GLU A 159 8.15 5.34 -15.49
C GLU A 159 8.07 6.59 -14.63
N ASP A 160 8.49 7.73 -15.18
CA ASP A 160 8.50 9.03 -14.49
C ASP A 160 7.11 9.40 -13.99
N GLU A 161 6.08 9.21 -14.83
CA GLU A 161 4.70 9.55 -14.54
C GLU A 161 4.19 8.79 -13.31
N VAL A 162 4.54 7.50 -13.20
CA VAL A 162 4.12 6.62 -12.09
C VAL A 162 4.78 7.07 -10.77
N LEU A 163 6.07 7.42 -10.80
CA LEU A 163 6.77 7.95 -9.63
C LEU A 163 6.25 9.33 -9.23
N ILE A 164 5.92 10.18 -10.21
CA ILE A 164 5.32 11.50 -9.93
C ILE A 164 3.94 11.34 -9.29
N GLU A 165 3.09 10.42 -9.81
CA GLU A 165 1.78 10.12 -9.25
C GLU A 165 1.90 9.56 -7.82
N ALA A 166 2.87 8.70 -7.56
CA ALA A 166 3.20 8.21 -6.22
C ALA A 166 3.73 9.29 -5.28
N GLY A 167 4.05 10.47 -5.79
CA GLY A 167 4.48 11.63 -4.99
C GLY A 167 5.96 11.65 -4.66
N VAL A 168 6.83 11.17 -5.53
CA VAL A 168 8.29 11.11 -5.33
C VAL A 168 8.90 12.44 -4.88
N LYS A 169 8.39 13.59 -5.37
CA LYS A 169 8.88 14.93 -5.01
C LYS A 169 8.60 15.33 -3.56
N ARG A 170 7.63 14.70 -2.90
CA ARG A 170 7.20 14.97 -1.52
C ARG A 170 7.38 13.76 -0.60
N ALA A 171 7.96 12.67 -1.12
CA ALA A 171 8.29 11.48 -0.37
C ALA A 171 9.54 11.68 0.49
N ARG A 172 9.59 11.00 1.63
CA ARG A 172 10.75 10.89 2.51
C ARG A 172 11.79 9.92 1.95
N GLY A 173 11.33 8.83 1.34
CA GLY A 173 12.23 7.84 0.78
C GLY A 173 11.58 6.91 -0.22
N LEU A 174 12.40 6.15 -0.93
CA LEU A 174 12.01 5.15 -1.89
C LEU A 174 12.77 3.86 -1.65
N VAL A 175 12.07 2.73 -1.78
CA VAL A 175 12.62 1.38 -1.63
C VAL A 175 12.44 0.63 -2.94
N ALA A 176 13.53 0.46 -3.70
CA ALA A 176 13.54 -0.26 -4.97
C ALA A 176 13.82 -1.75 -4.73
N VAL A 177 12.78 -2.58 -4.79
CA VAL A 177 12.85 -4.03 -4.46
C VAL A 177 12.15 -4.91 -5.49
N VAL A 178 12.06 -4.45 -6.73
CA VAL A 178 11.56 -5.26 -7.84
C VAL A 178 12.50 -6.45 -8.15
N ALA A 179 12.01 -7.43 -8.91
CA ALA A 179 12.74 -8.67 -9.14
C ALA A 179 14.07 -8.50 -9.88
N SER A 180 14.12 -7.55 -10.82
CA SER A 180 15.27 -7.29 -11.70
C SER A 180 16.18 -6.21 -11.11
N ASP A 181 17.49 -6.50 -11.02
CA ASP A 181 18.49 -5.50 -10.61
C ASP A 181 18.59 -4.34 -11.62
N ALA A 182 18.40 -4.62 -12.92
CA ALA A 182 18.40 -3.59 -13.95
C ALA A 182 17.23 -2.61 -13.74
N ASP A 183 16.04 -3.14 -13.43
CA ASP A 183 14.88 -2.30 -13.11
C ASP A 183 15.13 -1.48 -11.83
N ASN A 184 15.74 -2.07 -10.80
CA ASN A 184 16.11 -1.35 -9.57
C ASN A 184 17.09 -0.21 -9.85
N VAL A 185 18.08 -0.41 -10.75
CA VAL A 185 19.00 0.66 -11.16
C VAL A 185 18.24 1.77 -11.88
N TYR A 186 17.34 1.43 -12.79
CA TYR A 186 16.56 2.40 -13.55
C TYR A 186 15.62 3.20 -12.64
N ILE A 187 14.88 2.53 -11.75
CA ILE A 187 14.03 3.16 -10.74
C ILE A 187 14.84 4.13 -9.86
N THR A 188 16.01 3.69 -9.41
CA THR A 188 16.91 4.52 -8.59
C THR A 188 17.35 5.78 -9.31
N LEU A 189 17.78 5.65 -10.57
CA LEU A 189 18.22 6.77 -11.41
C LEU A 189 17.07 7.76 -11.63
N THR A 190 15.91 7.28 -12.05
CA THR A 190 14.71 8.09 -12.27
C THR A 190 14.27 8.82 -11.00
N ALA A 191 14.20 8.10 -9.89
CA ALA A 191 13.81 8.69 -8.60
C ALA A 191 14.79 9.76 -8.13
N ARG A 192 16.10 9.55 -8.30
CA ARG A 192 17.15 10.52 -7.97
C ARG A 192 17.06 11.77 -8.85
N GLN A 193 16.77 11.59 -10.14
CA GLN A 193 16.58 12.70 -11.08
C GLN A 193 15.34 13.54 -10.70
N LEU A 194 14.23 12.90 -10.33
CA LEU A 194 12.98 13.56 -9.94
C LEU A 194 13.07 14.25 -8.57
N ASN A 195 13.87 13.70 -7.64
CA ASN A 195 14.08 14.23 -6.30
C ASN A 195 15.52 14.00 -5.83
N PRO A 196 16.41 15.01 -5.99
CA PRO A 196 17.84 14.89 -5.63
C PRO A 196 18.08 14.59 -4.14
N ASN A 197 17.16 14.93 -3.25
CA ASN A 197 17.32 14.77 -1.79
C ASN A 197 16.61 13.51 -1.25
N LEU A 198 15.98 12.70 -2.11
CA LEU A 198 15.25 11.51 -1.70
C LEU A 198 16.19 10.47 -1.07
N PHE A 199 15.81 9.91 0.07
CA PHE A 199 16.50 8.74 0.58
C PHE A 199 16.11 7.51 -0.26
N ILE A 200 17.08 6.85 -0.90
CA ILE A 200 16.84 5.69 -1.76
C ILE A 200 17.56 4.48 -1.20
N LEU A 201 16.78 3.46 -0.85
CA LEU A 201 17.25 2.13 -0.53
C LEU A 201 16.94 1.19 -1.70
N ALA A 202 17.94 0.46 -2.17
CA ALA A 202 17.77 -0.46 -3.27
C ALA A 202 18.24 -1.89 -2.92
N ARG A 203 17.58 -2.88 -3.51
CA ARG A 203 17.99 -4.29 -3.43
C ARG A 203 18.91 -4.63 -4.59
N SER A 204 20.01 -5.31 -4.28
CA SER A 204 20.87 -5.98 -5.26
C SER A 204 20.84 -7.50 -5.09
N THR A 205 21.14 -8.22 -6.15
CA THR A 205 21.36 -9.68 -6.09
C THR A 205 22.84 -10.05 -6.08
N ASN A 206 23.72 -9.14 -6.52
CA ASN A 206 25.16 -9.36 -6.64
C ASN A 206 25.96 -8.06 -6.48
N GLU A 207 27.28 -8.18 -6.26
CA GLU A 207 28.20 -7.06 -6.05
C GLU A 207 28.29 -6.08 -7.25
N SER A 208 28.22 -6.59 -8.48
CA SER A 208 28.26 -5.75 -9.69
C SER A 208 27.06 -4.81 -9.74
N SER A 209 25.86 -5.32 -9.42
CA SER A 209 24.62 -4.54 -9.34
C SER A 209 24.66 -3.55 -8.19
N GLU A 210 25.27 -3.91 -7.04
CA GLU A 210 25.43 -3.02 -5.89
C GLU A 210 26.16 -1.74 -6.28
N ARG A 211 27.31 -1.87 -6.94
CA ARG A 211 28.09 -0.72 -7.42
C ARG A 211 27.30 0.16 -8.37
N LYS A 212 26.55 -0.44 -9.31
CA LYS A 212 25.70 0.30 -10.26
C LYS A 212 24.58 1.06 -9.55
N LEU A 213 23.95 0.46 -8.55
CA LEU A 213 22.90 1.09 -7.74
C LEU A 213 23.43 2.28 -6.94
N GLN A 214 24.64 2.16 -6.37
CA GLN A 214 25.32 3.27 -5.70
C GLN A 214 25.63 4.42 -6.69
N GLN A 215 26.16 4.09 -7.87
CA GLN A 215 26.42 5.08 -8.93
C GLN A 215 25.14 5.72 -9.46
N ALA A 216 24.02 4.99 -9.50
CA ALA A 216 22.70 5.52 -9.86
C ALA A 216 22.13 6.46 -8.79
N GLY A 217 22.75 6.54 -7.60
CA GLY A 217 22.37 7.47 -6.55
C GLY A 217 21.60 6.81 -5.38
N ALA A 218 21.65 5.50 -5.20
CA ALA A 218 21.12 4.86 -3.99
C ALA A 218 21.94 5.28 -2.76
N ASN A 219 21.26 5.68 -1.68
CA ASN A 219 21.90 6.01 -0.40
C ASN A 219 22.33 4.73 0.32
N LYS A 220 21.58 3.66 0.14
CA LYS A 220 21.89 2.36 0.72
C LYS A 220 21.50 1.25 -0.24
N VAL A 221 22.39 0.28 -0.41
CA VAL A 221 22.13 -0.95 -1.16
C VAL A 221 22.20 -2.13 -0.22
N ILE A 222 21.24 -3.04 -0.34
CA ILE A 222 21.17 -4.26 0.47
C ILE A 222 21.15 -5.46 -0.48
N SER A 223 22.00 -6.44 -0.21
CA SER A 223 22.02 -7.75 -0.87
C SER A 223 21.47 -8.82 0.08
N PRO A 224 20.16 -9.13 0.04
CA PRO A 224 19.54 -10.04 1.00
C PRO A 224 20.10 -11.45 0.96
N TYR A 225 20.47 -11.93 -0.22
CA TYR A 225 21.04 -13.27 -0.40
C TYR A 225 22.40 -13.38 0.26
N GLN A 226 23.27 -12.39 0.08
CA GLN A 226 24.60 -12.38 0.69
C GLN A 226 24.49 -12.25 2.21
N MET A 227 23.65 -11.32 2.68
CA MET A 227 23.40 -11.17 4.12
C MET A 227 22.81 -12.43 4.74
N GLY A 228 21.84 -13.05 4.08
CA GLY A 228 21.24 -14.31 4.51
C GLY A 228 22.25 -15.46 4.56
N ALA A 229 23.08 -15.60 3.53
CA ALA A 229 24.10 -16.64 3.50
C ALA A 229 25.13 -16.48 4.63
N VAL A 230 25.62 -15.25 4.86
CA VAL A 230 26.52 -14.97 6.00
C VAL A 230 25.86 -15.33 7.32
N ARG A 231 24.58 -14.97 7.52
CA ARG A 231 23.85 -15.28 8.74
C ARG A 231 23.63 -16.79 8.93
N MET A 232 23.35 -17.53 7.84
CA MET A 232 23.26 -19.00 7.88
C MET A 232 24.57 -19.65 8.28
N VAL A 233 25.69 -19.18 7.72
CA VAL A 233 27.02 -19.67 8.10
C VAL A 233 27.32 -19.37 9.57
N GLN A 234 26.99 -18.18 10.04
CA GLN A 234 27.14 -17.83 11.46
C GLN A 234 26.29 -18.72 12.37
N ALA A 235 25.06 -19.07 11.94
CA ALA A 235 24.21 -20.01 12.68
C ALA A 235 24.82 -21.41 12.82
N ILE A 236 25.54 -21.85 11.81
CA ILE A 236 26.27 -23.14 11.87
C ILE A 236 27.50 -23.05 12.76
N LEU A 237 28.29 -21.99 12.59
CA LEU A 237 29.59 -21.89 13.26
C LEU A 237 29.53 -21.35 14.69
N ARG A 238 28.52 -20.51 14.99
CA ARG A 238 28.39 -19.78 16.27
C ARG A 238 26.95 -19.66 16.72
N PRO A 239 26.21 -20.76 16.92
CA PRO A 239 24.78 -20.73 17.23
C PRO A 239 24.48 -19.91 18.49
N ALA A 240 25.19 -20.11 19.58
CA ALA A 240 24.97 -19.38 20.83
C ALA A 240 25.16 -17.85 20.71
N VAL A 241 26.04 -17.41 19.80
CA VAL A 241 26.22 -15.97 19.54
C VAL A 241 24.99 -15.38 18.81
N LEU A 242 24.45 -16.13 17.86
CA LEU A 242 23.21 -15.69 17.17
C LEU A 242 22.03 -15.65 18.11
N ASP A 243 21.84 -16.68 18.92
CA ASP A 243 20.79 -16.73 19.94
C ASP A 243 20.89 -15.52 20.88
N PHE A 244 22.10 -15.21 21.33
CA PHE A 244 22.34 -14.02 22.15
C PHE A 244 21.98 -12.71 21.43
N ILE A 245 22.39 -12.55 20.16
CA ILE A 245 22.06 -11.38 19.35
C ILE A 245 20.53 -11.26 19.15
N GLU A 246 19.85 -12.37 18.88
CA GLU A 246 18.39 -12.36 18.69
C GLU A 246 17.65 -11.97 19.98
N ILE A 247 18.10 -12.46 21.11
CA ILE A 247 17.56 -12.08 22.42
C ILE A 247 17.80 -10.59 22.69
N ALA A 248 19.04 -10.14 22.50
CA ALA A 248 19.46 -8.79 22.87
C ALA A 248 18.87 -7.68 21.95
N PHE A 249 18.64 -7.95 20.65
CA PHE A 249 18.24 -6.93 19.67
C PHE A 249 16.82 -7.07 19.13
N HIS A 250 16.17 -8.24 19.21
CA HIS A 250 14.83 -8.45 18.63
C HIS A 250 13.71 -8.59 19.66
N GLY A 251 14.02 -8.43 20.94
CA GLY A 251 13.04 -8.12 22.00
C GLY A 251 11.86 -9.10 22.19
N LYS A 252 11.92 -10.34 21.68
CA LYS A 252 10.85 -11.33 21.91
C LYS A 252 10.83 -11.93 23.31
N SER A 253 11.95 -11.85 24.05
CA SER A 253 11.98 -12.17 25.48
C SER A 253 12.08 -10.88 26.29
N MET A 254 11.25 -10.71 27.28
CA MET A 254 11.21 -9.51 28.15
C MET A 254 12.45 -9.35 29.04
N GLU A 255 13.47 -10.21 28.90
CA GLU A 255 14.52 -10.36 29.91
C GLU A 255 15.79 -9.56 29.61
N LEU A 256 16.20 -9.38 28.36
CA LEU A 256 17.45 -8.70 28.03
C LEU A 256 17.26 -7.83 26.78
N GLN A 257 17.67 -6.56 26.85
CA GLN A 257 17.60 -5.61 25.73
C GLN A 257 18.91 -4.83 25.61
N CYS A 258 19.24 -4.50 24.37
CA CYS A 258 20.33 -3.59 24.05
C CYS A 258 19.72 -2.25 23.61
N GLU A 259 20.02 -1.18 24.33
CA GLU A 259 19.48 0.14 24.09
C GLU A 259 20.58 1.19 24.04
N GLU A 260 20.31 2.30 23.34
CA GLU A 260 21.17 3.46 23.29
C GLU A 260 20.56 4.64 24.04
N PHE A 261 21.35 5.29 24.89
CA PHE A 261 20.91 6.44 25.66
C PHE A 261 21.86 7.62 25.47
N LEU A 262 21.31 8.75 25.06
CA LEU A 262 22.04 10.01 24.99
C LEU A 262 22.18 10.61 26.40
N VAL A 263 23.40 10.92 26.81
CA VAL A 263 23.71 11.58 28.09
C VAL A 263 23.37 13.06 27.97
N LYS A 264 22.35 13.49 28.69
CA LYS A 264 21.99 14.92 28.72
C LYS A 264 22.95 15.75 29.58
N PRO A 265 23.14 17.03 29.30
CA PRO A 265 24.01 17.90 30.09
C PRO A 265 23.69 17.98 31.59
N ASN A 266 22.41 17.79 31.93
CA ASN A 266 21.92 17.87 33.31
C ASN A 266 22.01 16.51 34.05
N SER A 267 22.45 15.43 33.39
CA SER A 267 22.51 14.13 34.03
C SER A 267 23.50 14.12 35.20
N SER A 268 23.09 13.49 36.28
CA SER A 268 23.93 13.31 37.48
C SER A 268 25.18 12.44 37.23
N LEU A 269 25.23 11.74 36.10
CA LEU A 269 26.35 10.89 35.71
C LEU A 269 27.43 11.65 34.91
N VAL A 270 27.17 12.89 34.49
CA VAL A 270 28.14 13.70 33.73
C VAL A 270 29.37 13.99 34.60
N GLY A 271 30.57 13.71 34.05
CA GLY A 271 31.86 13.85 34.71
C GLY A 271 32.29 12.67 35.60
N SER A 272 31.35 11.79 35.95
CA SER A 272 31.68 10.58 36.73
C SER A 272 32.37 9.53 35.85
N SER A 273 33.30 8.79 36.41
CA SER A 273 33.80 7.56 35.78
C SER A 273 32.77 6.43 35.84
N LEU A 274 32.92 5.42 34.98
CA LEU A 274 32.03 4.25 35.03
C LEU A 274 32.12 3.51 36.38
N GLN A 275 33.26 3.60 37.07
CA GLN A 275 33.45 3.05 38.41
C GLN A 275 32.64 3.85 39.45
N GLU A 276 32.73 5.17 39.45
CA GLU A 276 31.98 6.05 40.35
C GLU A 276 30.49 5.99 40.14
N ALA A 277 30.06 5.84 38.89
CA ALA A 277 28.64 5.71 38.52
C ALA A 277 28.01 4.40 38.99
N GLU A 278 28.78 3.37 39.30
CA GLU A 278 28.33 2.05 39.77
C GLU A 278 27.13 1.45 39.01
N ILE A 279 26.94 1.79 37.72
CA ILE A 279 25.76 1.43 36.92
C ILE A 279 25.51 -0.08 36.95
N ARG A 280 26.55 -0.86 36.78
CA ARG A 280 26.47 -2.34 36.79
C ARG A 280 26.01 -2.87 38.15
N LYS A 281 26.53 -2.31 39.23
CA LYS A 281 26.27 -2.77 40.60
C LYS A 281 24.85 -2.38 41.07
N ASN A 282 24.44 -1.15 40.77
CA ASN A 282 23.20 -0.60 41.28
C ASN A 282 21.98 -0.90 40.38
N LEU A 283 22.21 -1.05 39.06
CA LEU A 283 21.13 -1.21 38.06
C LEU A 283 21.23 -2.56 37.31
N GLY A 284 22.28 -3.34 37.46
CA GLY A 284 22.45 -4.57 36.68
C GLY A 284 22.70 -4.35 35.19
N VAL A 285 22.94 -3.11 34.75
CA VAL A 285 23.14 -2.74 33.36
C VAL A 285 24.64 -2.76 33.00
N ILE A 286 24.95 -3.36 31.86
CA ILE A 286 26.30 -3.40 31.30
C ILE A 286 26.45 -2.29 30.25
N ILE A 287 27.46 -1.46 30.35
CA ILE A 287 27.88 -0.54 29.29
C ILE A 287 28.75 -1.29 28.31
N VAL A 288 28.20 -1.55 27.12
CA VAL A 288 28.90 -2.30 26.04
C VAL A 288 29.84 -1.39 25.27
N ALA A 289 29.42 -0.16 25.01
CA ALA A 289 30.21 0.83 24.33
C ALA A 289 29.77 2.25 24.70
N ILE A 290 30.63 3.23 24.46
CA ILE A 290 30.36 4.65 24.53
C ILE A 290 30.68 5.25 23.17
N LYS A 291 29.71 5.92 22.55
CA LYS A 291 29.93 6.74 21.36
C LYS A 291 30.11 8.19 21.81
N GLU A 292 31.34 8.66 21.68
CA GLU A 292 31.68 10.05 22.01
C GLU A 292 31.01 11.05 21.03
N THR A 293 30.88 12.28 21.44
CA THR A 293 30.41 13.40 20.58
C THR A 293 31.25 13.60 19.32
N SER A 294 32.52 13.21 19.36
CA SER A 294 33.43 13.16 18.22
C SER A 294 33.05 12.11 17.14
N GLY A 295 32.09 11.23 17.46
CA GLY A 295 31.73 10.08 16.64
C GLY A 295 32.58 8.83 16.87
N LYS A 296 33.60 8.91 17.71
CA LYS A 296 34.46 7.76 18.07
C LYS A 296 33.69 6.79 18.95
N MET A 297 33.83 5.50 18.65
CA MET A 297 33.23 4.41 19.44
C MET A 297 34.29 3.78 20.34
N VAL A 298 34.04 3.79 21.63
CA VAL A 298 34.88 3.14 22.65
C VAL A 298 34.18 1.86 23.09
N PHE A 299 34.64 0.71 22.61
CA PHE A 299 34.12 -0.61 23.00
C PHE A 299 34.73 -1.08 24.31
N ASN A 300 33.93 -1.78 25.14
CA ASN A 300 34.33 -2.30 26.43
C ASN A 300 35.12 -1.25 27.24
N PRO A 301 34.49 -0.08 27.53
CA PRO A 301 35.18 1.01 28.18
C PRO A 301 35.74 0.59 29.55
N SER A 302 36.96 1.02 29.85
CA SER A 302 37.56 0.77 31.15
C SER A 302 36.80 1.51 32.26
N ARG A 303 36.97 1.07 33.50
CA ARG A 303 36.30 1.62 34.67
C ARG A 303 36.54 3.11 34.89
N ASP A 304 37.69 3.60 34.40
CA ASP A 304 38.17 4.98 34.60
C ASP A 304 37.61 5.94 33.51
N VAL A 305 36.97 5.40 32.47
CA VAL A 305 36.38 6.22 31.40
C VAL A 305 35.29 7.08 31.99
N ARG A 306 35.34 8.39 31.71
CA ARG A 306 34.32 9.37 32.15
C ARG A 306 33.18 9.46 31.18
N ILE A 307 31.97 9.64 31.71
CA ILE A 307 30.75 9.88 30.97
C ILE A 307 30.65 11.38 30.74
N ASN A 308 30.59 11.82 29.50
CA ASN A 308 30.47 13.23 29.18
C ASN A 308 29.07 13.56 28.62
N ALA A 309 28.67 14.81 28.77
CA ALA A 309 27.44 15.29 28.16
C ALA A 309 27.51 15.16 26.62
N GLY A 310 26.47 14.63 26.01
CA GLY A 310 26.39 14.39 24.56
C GLY A 310 26.97 13.04 24.11
N ASP A 311 27.60 12.27 25.01
CA ASP A 311 27.96 10.89 24.71
C ASP A 311 26.70 10.02 24.58
N THR A 312 26.79 8.96 23.80
CA THR A 312 25.71 7.94 23.71
C THR A 312 26.21 6.64 24.33
N LEU A 313 25.55 6.19 25.38
CA LEU A 313 25.84 4.91 26.04
C LEU A 313 25.11 3.77 25.32
N ILE A 314 25.83 2.77 24.86
CA ILE A 314 25.24 1.51 24.35
C ILE A 314 25.26 0.52 25.50
N THR A 315 24.06 0.09 25.90
CA THR A 315 23.82 -0.62 27.15
C THR A 315 23.15 -1.97 26.91
N LEU A 316 23.37 -2.92 27.80
CA LEU A 316 22.73 -4.23 27.81
C LEU A 316 22.18 -4.50 29.21
N GLY A 317 20.90 -4.79 29.32
CA GLY A 317 20.25 -5.05 30.61
C GLY A 317 18.79 -5.45 30.49
N GLU A 318 18.17 -5.77 31.61
CA GLU A 318 16.73 -6.01 31.65
C GLU A 318 15.95 -4.69 31.41
N LYS A 319 14.83 -4.78 30.72
CA LYS A 319 14.00 -3.60 30.39
C LYS A 319 13.71 -2.71 31.59
N LYS A 320 13.39 -3.31 32.74
CA LYS A 320 13.10 -2.56 33.98
C LYS A 320 14.28 -1.70 34.45
N ASP A 321 15.50 -2.22 34.26
CA ASP A 321 16.73 -1.58 34.72
C ASP A 321 17.22 -0.54 33.70
N LEU A 322 17.02 -0.79 32.42
CA LEU A 322 17.26 0.19 31.35
C LEU A 322 16.34 1.44 31.51
N VAL A 323 15.08 1.26 31.85
CA VAL A 323 14.15 2.39 32.15
C VAL A 323 14.64 3.21 33.37
N ARG A 324 15.24 2.56 34.36
CA ARG A 324 15.83 3.27 35.53
C ARG A 324 17.06 4.07 35.11
N LEU A 325 17.93 3.49 34.28
CA LEU A 325 19.10 4.18 33.75
C LEU A 325 18.70 5.38 32.90
N GLU A 326 17.70 5.22 32.04
CA GLU A 326 17.16 6.30 31.22
C GLU A 326 16.75 7.51 32.06
N LYS A 327 16.02 7.30 33.15
CA LYS A 327 15.61 8.37 34.06
C LYS A 327 16.82 9.13 34.64
N ILE A 328 17.86 8.42 35.05
CA ILE A 328 19.08 9.03 35.61
C ILE A 328 19.83 9.86 34.55
N LEU A 329 19.80 9.41 33.29
CA LEU A 329 20.47 10.08 32.19
C LEU A 329 19.69 11.30 31.66
N GLN A 330 18.39 11.35 31.92
CA GLN A 330 17.50 12.42 31.47
C GLN A 330 17.25 13.53 32.51
N THR A 331 17.54 13.26 33.78
CA THR A 331 17.39 14.21 34.88
C THR A 331 18.62 15.05 35.03
#